data_6c5ffedf2dada6853c6d3085474c11d0
#
_entry.id   6c5ffedf2dada6853c6d3085474c11d0
#
_cell.length_a   1.000
_cell.length_b   1.000
_cell.length_c   1.000
_cell.angle_alpha   90.00
_cell.angle_beta   90.00
_cell.angle_gamma   90.00
#
_symmetry.space_group_name_H-M   'P 1'
#
loop_
_entity.id
_entity.type
_entity.pdbx_description
1 polymer ?
#
loop_
_entity_poly.entity_id
_entity_poly.type
_entity_poly.pdbx_seq_one_letter_code
_entity_poly.pdbx_strand_id
1 'polypeptide(L)'
;MCIRDSINVVNPVIVLIGVSIGAVIGSLIALRVKMTSIPEMVALFNGFGGLATFFIAWSEFNAIPDNVFQFIVIMLTTYIGGVTFSGSIIAYGKLSEKLKVKKDSFVTKIFTTFFYASILFLVYSIGFTEIIELPINFYTVLLILTLLGGIGFVIPIGGGDMPVVISLLNSFSGIAAAFAGLLLLNNVLIVAGSLVGASGLILTIIMAKAMNRSIGNILFVGYASSSSSSGSQETGEVKPINVADAYLILENASSVLVIPGYGMAVAQAQHVVRELGELLEENGTEVKYGIHPVAGRMPGHMNVLLAEA
;
A
#
# COMPACT_ATOMS: atom_id res chain seq x y z
N MET A 1 -27.16 -1.92 24.58
CA MET A 1 -26.85 -0.51 24.29
C MET A 1 -27.68 -0.11 23.08
N CYS A 2 -28.68 0.74 23.26
CA CYS A 2 -29.66 1.06 22.23
C CYS A 2 -29.09 2.08 21.26
N ILE A 3 -29.40 1.90 19.95
CA ILE A 3 -29.10 2.85 18.85
C ILE A 3 -29.46 4.30 19.26
N ARG A 4 -30.45 4.45 20.14
CA ARG A 4 -30.91 5.73 20.70
C ARG A 4 -29.84 6.49 21.51
N ASP A 5 -28.91 5.82 22.19
CA ASP A 5 -27.87 6.46 22.99
C ASP A 5 -26.73 6.99 22.10
N SER A 6 -26.46 6.31 20.99
CA SER A 6 -25.46 6.78 20.00
C SER A 6 -25.90 8.05 19.25
N ILE A 7 -27.21 8.25 19.07
CA ILE A 7 -27.76 9.43 18.37
C ILE A 7 -27.64 10.70 19.25
N ASN A 8 -27.61 10.54 20.57
CA ASN A 8 -27.53 11.69 21.48
C ASN A 8 -26.09 12.15 21.77
N VAL A 9 -25.07 11.34 21.48
CA VAL A 9 -23.66 11.66 21.72
C VAL A 9 -23.01 12.35 20.52
N VAL A 10 -23.51 12.10 19.28
CA VAL A 10 -22.94 12.68 18.07
C VAL A 10 -23.94 13.66 17.47
N ASN A 11 -23.54 14.90 17.29
CA ASN A 11 -24.38 15.91 16.61
C ASN A 11 -24.62 15.45 15.15
N PRO A 12 -25.86 15.07 14.78
CA PRO A 12 -26.15 14.51 13.46
C PRO A 12 -25.81 15.47 12.31
N VAL A 13 -25.81 16.78 12.58
CA VAL A 13 -25.44 17.80 11.60
C VAL A 13 -23.95 17.69 11.24
N ILE A 14 -23.07 17.48 12.22
CA ILE A 14 -21.63 17.33 11.98
C ILE A 14 -21.37 16.07 11.16
N VAL A 15 -22.06 14.97 11.45
CA VAL A 15 -21.95 13.72 10.67
C VAL A 15 -22.40 13.94 9.23
N LEU A 16 -23.55 14.58 9.03
CA LEU A 16 -24.06 14.88 7.68
C LEU A 16 -23.11 15.77 6.88
N ILE A 17 -22.52 16.79 7.51
CA ILE A 17 -21.53 17.65 6.88
C ILE A 17 -20.30 16.82 6.47
N GLY A 18 -19.76 16.01 7.37
CA GLY A 18 -18.59 15.17 7.10
C GLY A 18 -18.85 14.19 5.95
N VAL A 19 -19.98 13.48 5.98
CA VAL A 19 -20.39 12.55 4.91
C VAL A 19 -20.57 13.28 3.57
N SER A 20 -21.20 14.47 3.58
CA SER A 20 -21.41 15.27 2.35
C SER A 20 -20.08 15.72 1.75
N ILE A 21 -19.16 16.22 2.56
CA ILE A 21 -17.82 16.63 2.11
C ILE A 21 -17.06 15.42 1.54
N GLY A 22 -17.06 14.30 2.27
CA GLY A 22 -16.41 13.07 1.83
C GLY A 22 -16.98 12.53 0.52
N ALA A 23 -18.31 12.53 0.38
CA ALA A 23 -19.00 12.09 -0.83
C ALA A 23 -18.65 12.98 -2.04
N VAL A 24 -18.65 14.31 -1.88
CA VAL A 24 -18.30 15.23 -2.96
C VAL A 24 -16.84 15.03 -3.40
N ILE A 25 -15.90 15.02 -2.44
CA ILE A 25 -14.48 14.84 -2.75
C ILE A 25 -14.24 13.47 -3.39
N GLY A 26 -14.78 12.41 -2.80
CA GLY A 26 -14.62 11.04 -3.30
C GLY A 26 -15.19 10.86 -4.71
N SER A 27 -16.38 11.41 -4.98
CA SER A 27 -17.00 11.36 -6.31
C SER A 27 -16.19 12.12 -7.36
N LEU A 28 -15.73 13.33 -7.04
CA LEU A 28 -14.90 14.13 -7.95
C LEU A 28 -13.58 13.42 -8.30
N ILE A 29 -12.95 12.78 -7.33
CA ILE A 29 -11.73 12.02 -7.55
C ILE A 29 -12.05 10.79 -8.41
N ALA A 30 -13.07 10.00 -8.07
CA ALA A 30 -13.44 8.79 -8.78
C ALA A 30 -13.75 9.03 -10.27
N LEU A 31 -14.39 10.16 -10.59
CA LEU A 31 -14.70 10.52 -11.97
C LEU A 31 -13.50 11.02 -12.80
N ARG A 32 -12.41 11.43 -12.14
CA ARG A 32 -11.23 12.01 -12.81
C ARG A 32 -10.00 11.11 -12.80
N VAL A 33 -10.01 10.05 -12.01
CA VAL A 33 -8.87 9.13 -11.90
C VAL A 33 -8.75 8.28 -13.15
N LYS A 34 -7.56 8.27 -13.74
CA LYS A 34 -7.22 7.34 -14.83
C LYS A 34 -7.03 5.92 -14.27
N MET A 35 -7.36 4.90 -15.05
CA MET A 35 -7.21 3.49 -14.66
C MET A 35 -5.79 3.15 -14.21
N THR A 36 -4.79 3.74 -14.85
CA THR A 36 -3.36 3.58 -14.48
C THR A 36 -2.99 4.13 -13.11
N SER A 37 -3.75 5.10 -12.59
CA SER A 37 -3.51 5.75 -11.29
C SER A 37 -4.34 5.15 -10.14
N ILE A 38 -5.15 4.12 -10.40
CA ILE A 38 -5.97 3.45 -9.36
C ILE A 38 -5.11 2.97 -8.17
N PRO A 39 -3.95 2.29 -8.35
CA PRO A 39 -3.15 1.83 -7.20
C PRO A 39 -2.68 2.96 -6.29
N GLU A 40 -2.37 4.12 -6.87
CA GLU A 40 -1.98 5.33 -6.14
C GLU A 40 -3.13 5.83 -5.27
N MET A 41 -4.33 5.89 -5.84
CA MET A 41 -5.54 6.35 -5.14
C MET A 41 -5.94 5.39 -4.03
N VAL A 42 -5.85 4.07 -4.28
CA VAL A 42 -6.11 3.05 -3.25
C VAL A 42 -5.16 3.22 -2.07
N ALA A 43 -3.87 3.45 -2.32
CA ALA A 43 -2.91 3.72 -1.25
C ALA A 43 -3.30 4.98 -0.44
N LEU A 44 -3.69 6.06 -1.11
CA LEU A 44 -4.09 7.31 -0.46
C LEU A 44 -5.34 7.13 0.41
N PHE A 45 -6.40 6.52 -0.12
CA PHE A 45 -7.64 6.27 0.63
C PHE A 45 -7.43 5.31 1.81
N ASN A 46 -6.58 4.29 1.64
CA ASN A 46 -6.19 3.44 2.74
C ASN A 46 -5.51 4.23 3.86
N GLY A 47 -4.65 5.18 3.51
CA GLY A 47 -4.03 6.10 4.47
C GLY A 47 -5.06 6.91 5.26
N PHE A 48 -6.08 7.45 4.63
CA PHE A 48 -7.15 8.17 5.33
C PHE A 48 -7.95 7.27 6.28
N GLY A 49 -8.14 5.99 5.95
CA GLY A 49 -8.70 5.00 6.87
C GLY A 49 -7.85 4.84 8.13
N GLY A 50 -6.52 4.72 7.97
CA GLY A 50 -5.57 4.69 9.08
C GLY A 50 -5.59 5.99 9.92
N LEU A 51 -5.71 7.14 9.27
CA LEU A 51 -5.81 8.44 9.95
C LEU A 51 -7.10 8.55 10.79
N ALA A 52 -8.22 8.05 10.29
CA ALA A 52 -9.48 8.05 11.01
C ALA A 52 -9.38 7.23 12.32
N THR A 53 -8.82 6.02 12.26
CA THR A 53 -8.61 5.19 13.45
C THR A 53 -7.59 5.80 14.43
N PHE A 54 -6.56 6.46 13.91
CA PHE A 54 -5.58 7.21 14.71
C PHE A 54 -6.25 8.34 15.52
N PHE A 55 -7.15 9.12 14.92
CA PHE A 55 -7.88 10.17 15.62
C PHE A 55 -8.90 9.63 16.63
N ILE A 56 -9.53 8.48 16.36
CA ILE A 56 -10.40 7.81 17.32
C ILE A 56 -9.59 7.46 18.57
N ALA A 57 -8.42 6.83 18.41
CA ALA A 57 -7.57 6.46 19.53
C ALA A 57 -7.08 7.69 20.32
N TRP A 58 -6.75 8.79 19.62
CA TRP A 58 -6.37 10.05 20.26
C TRP A 58 -7.51 10.64 21.08
N SER A 59 -8.73 10.62 20.56
CA SER A 59 -9.92 11.09 21.29
C SER A 59 -10.17 10.28 22.56
N GLU A 60 -10.09 8.95 22.48
CA GLU A 60 -10.28 8.03 23.60
C GLU A 60 -9.16 8.18 24.67
N PHE A 61 -7.93 8.42 24.27
CA PHE A 61 -6.84 8.70 25.20
C PHE A 61 -7.08 9.97 26.02
N ASN A 62 -7.59 11.03 25.39
CA ASN A 62 -7.91 12.30 26.07
C ASN A 62 -9.13 12.17 27.01
N ALA A 63 -9.97 11.17 26.82
CA ALA A 63 -11.10 10.86 27.72
C ALA A 63 -10.66 10.12 29.00
N ILE A 64 -9.39 9.81 29.13
CA ILE A 64 -8.76 9.05 30.23
C ILE A 64 -9.27 7.58 30.24
N PRO A 65 -8.41 6.61 29.92
CA PRO A 65 -8.80 5.20 29.87
C PRO A 65 -9.20 4.66 31.26
N ASP A 66 -10.34 3.99 31.33
CA ASP A 66 -10.91 3.46 32.59
C ASP A 66 -10.15 2.23 33.12
N ASN A 67 -9.45 1.51 32.23
CA ASN A 67 -8.77 0.26 32.58
C ASN A 67 -7.58 -0.04 31.66
N VAL A 68 -6.73 -0.97 32.12
CA VAL A 68 -5.51 -1.41 31.40
C VAL A 68 -5.82 -1.96 29.99
N PHE A 69 -6.93 -2.67 29.84
CA PHE A 69 -7.33 -3.21 28.53
C PHE A 69 -7.60 -2.09 27.52
N GLN A 70 -8.39 -1.09 27.90
CA GLN A 70 -8.69 0.06 27.04
C GLN A 70 -7.41 0.83 26.69
N PHE A 71 -6.51 1.02 27.66
CA PHE A 71 -5.21 1.64 27.43
C PHE A 71 -4.39 0.88 26.37
N ILE A 72 -4.27 -0.45 26.50
CA ILE A 72 -3.54 -1.28 25.52
C ILE A 72 -4.17 -1.15 24.11
N VAL A 73 -5.49 -1.19 24.04
CA VAL A 73 -6.21 -1.07 22.77
C VAL A 73 -5.98 0.32 22.13
N ILE A 74 -5.97 1.39 22.94
CA ILE A 74 -5.64 2.75 22.48
C ILE A 74 -4.22 2.79 21.90
N MET A 75 -3.23 2.24 22.59
CA MET A 75 -1.84 2.22 22.13
C MET A 75 -1.70 1.47 20.82
N LEU A 76 -2.33 0.29 20.69
CA LEU A 76 -2.31 -0.52 19.47
C LEU A 76 -3.03 0.19 18.31
N THR A 77 -4.20 0.77 18.57
CA THR A 77 -4.96 1.50 17.54
C THR A 77 -4.18 2.70 17.02
N THR A 78 -3.59 3.48 17.94
CA THR A 78 -2.72 4.62 17.60
C THR A 78 -1.54 4.17 16.75
N TYR A 79 -0.86 3.11 17.18
CA TYR A 79 0.32 2.61 16.48
C TYR A 79 -0.01 2.14 15.06
N ILE A 80 -0.97 1.23 14.92
CA ILE A 80 -1.31 0.64 13.63
C ILE A 80 -1.92 1.70 12.71
N GLY A 81 -2.80 2.56 13.23
CA GLY A 81 -3.41 3.66 12.46
C GLY A 81 -2.37 4.67 11.96
N GLY A 82 -1.45 5.10 12.83
CA GLY A 82 -0.38 6.04 12.47
C GLY A 82 0.61 5.49 11.45
N VAL A 83 1.07 4.23 11.64
CA VAL A 83 1.95 3.54 10.67
C VAL A 83 1.24 3.35 9.33
N THR A 84 -0.04 2.99 9.34
CA THR A 84 -0.83 2.81 8.13
C THR A 84 -0.99 4.12 7.37
N PHE A 85 -1.29 5.21 8.05
CA PHE A 85 -1.45 6.53 7.44
C PHE A 85 -0.17 7.00 6.77
N SER A 86 0.91 7.13 7.54
CA SER A 86 2.18 7.65 7.02
C SER A 86 2.82 6.72 5.99
N GLY A 87 2.73 5.39 6.20
CA GLY A 87 3.19 4.40 5.25
C GLY A 87 2.45 4.47 3.92
N SER A 88 1.12 4.66 3.94
CA SER A 88 0.30 4.79 2.75
C SER A 88 0.61 6.06 1.95
N ILE A 89 0.93 7.17 2.62
CA ILE A 89 1.37 8.40 1.93
C ILE A 89 2.69 8.18 1.21
N ILE A 90 3.64 7.48 1.83
CA ILE A 90 4.92 7.15 1.18
C ILE A 90 4.70 6.19 0.02
N ALA A 91 3.83 5.19 0.17
CA ALA A 91 3.47 4.27 -0.91
C ALA A 91 2.85 5.03 -2.11
N TYR A 92 1.91 5.96 -1.85
CA TYR A 92 1.36 6.85 -2.87
C TYR A 92 2.48 7.65 -3.58
N GLY A 93 3.38 8.29 -2.81
CA GLY A 93 4.47 9.09 -3.38
C GLY A 93 5.43 8.27 -4.24
N LYS A 94 5.67 7.00 -3.91
CA LYS A 94 6.49 6.08 -4.71
C LYS A 94 5.80 5.59 -5.96
N LEU A 95 4.50 5.25 -5.88
CA LEU A 95 3.72 4.83 -7.04
C LEU A 95 3.55 5.95 -8.06
N SER A 96 3.32 7.17 -7.58
CA SER A 96 3.23 8.37 -8.44
C SER A 96 4.57 8.87 -8.96
N GLU A 97 5.67 8.13 -8.69
CA GLU A 97 7.06 8.46 -9.08
C GLU A 97 7.57 9.83 -8.58
N LYS A 98 6.81 10.46 -7.69
CA LYS A 98 7.20 11.74 -7.06
C LYS A 98 8.31 11.57 -6.03
N LEU A 99 8.41 10.39 -5.39
CA LEU A 99 9.42 10.06 -4.39
C LEU A 99 10.41 9.04 -4.95
N LYS A 100 11.58 9.52 -5.38
CA LYS A 100 12.71 8.70 -5.84
C LYS A 100 13.76 8.62 -4.74
N VAL A 101 13.57 7.74 -3.75
CA VAL A 101 14.54 7.53 -2.67
C VAL A 101 15.40 6.31 -2.98
N LYS A 102 16.72 6.48 -2.94
CA LYS A 102 17.68 5.37 -3.09
C LYS A 102 17.64 4.48 -1.85
N LYS A 103 17.63 3.16 -2.07
CA LYS A 103 17.50 2.14 -1.04
C LYS A 103 18.60 2.21 0.04
N ASP A 104 19.83 2.48 -0.36
CA ASP A 104 20.99 2.56 0.53
C ASP A 104 21.33 3.99 1.00
N SER A 105 20.36 4.91 0.88
CA SER A 105 20.56 6.28 1.33
C SER A 105 20.67 6.35 2.86
N PHE A 106 21.49 7.26 3.36
CA PHE A 106 21.57 7.61 4.79
C PHE A 106 20.17 7.96 5.36
N VAL A 107 19.35 8.64 4.56
CA VAL A 107 17.96 8.97 4.90
C VAL A 107 17.14 7.70 5.15
N THR A 108 17.25 6.69 4.29
CA THR A 108 16.55 5.41 4.45
C THR A 108 16.93 4.74 5.76
N LYS A 109 18.21 4.70 6.11
CA LYS A 109 18.70 4.10 7.36
C LYS A 109 18.14 4.81 8.59
N ILE A 110 18.12 6.16 8.59
CA ILE A 110 17.55 6.95 9.69
C ILE A 110 16.07 6.59 9.89
N PHE A 111 15.26 6.65 8.84
CA PHE A 111 13.81 6.37 8.97
C PHE A 111 13.54 4.91 9.36
N THR A 112 14.32 3.97 8.88
CA THR A 112 14.21 2.57 9.32
C THR A 112 14.56 2.41 10.81
N THR A 113 15.52 3.17 11.33
CA THR A 113 15.81 3.21 12.77
C THR A 113 14.62 3.73 13.57
N PHE A 114 13.93 4.77 13.09
CA PHE A 114 12.69 5.26 13.73
C PHE A 114 11.57 4.20 13.74
N PHE A 115 11.47 3.38 12.72
CA PHE A 115 10.50 2.27 12.71
C PHE A 115 10.75 1.28 13.86
N TYR A 116 12.01 0.84 14.05
CA TYR A 116 12.32 -0.06 15.16
C TYR A 116 12.20 0.63 16.52
N ALA A 117 12.61 1.89 16.61
CA ALA A 117 12.44 2.68 17.82
C ALA A 117 10.95 2.82 18.19
N SER A 118 10.06 3.00 17.23
CA SER A 118 8.62 3.09 17.45
C SER A 118 8.02 1.78 18.00
N ILE A 119 8.49 0.63 17.50
CA ILE A 119 8.08 -0.69 18.00
C ILE A 119 8.56 -0.88 19.46
N LEU A 120 9.83 -0.58 19.72
CA LEU A 120 10.39 -0.69 21.07
C LEU A 120 9.65 0.23 22.06
N PHE A 121 9.34 1.44 21.63
CA PHE A 121 8.59 2.39 22.46
C PHE A 121 7.16 1.92 22.71
N LEU A 122 6.49 1.32 21.74
CA LEU A 122 5.17 0.72 21.91
C LEU A 122 5.21 -0.42 22.95
N VAL A 123 6.17 -1.35 22.80
CA VAL A 123 6.34 -2.47 23.74
C VAL A 123 6.63 -1.96 25.14
N TYR A 124 7.49 -0.94 25.28
CA TYR A 124 7.76 -0.28 26.54
C TYR A 124 6.49 0.33 27.12
N SER A 125 5.71 1.06 26.33
CA SER A 125 4.45 1.70 26.75
C SER A 125 3.43 0.69 27.30
N ILE A 126 3.31 -0.47 26.63
CA ILE A 126 2.39 -1.54 27.07
C ILE A 126 2.91 -2.25 28.32
N GLY A 127 4.24 -2.44 28.44
CA GLY A 127 4.85 -3.10 29.59
C GLY A 127 4.76 -2.31 30.91
N PHE A 128 4.66 -1.00 30.83
CA PHE A 128 4.55 -0.10 31.99
C PHE A 128 3.11 0.33 32.30
N THR A 129 2.13 -0.52 32.03
CA THR A 129 0.69 -0.26 32.23
C THR A 129 0.27 0.00 33.68
N GLU A 130 1.13 -0.24 34.67
CA GLU A 130 0.86 0.10 36.08
C GLU A 130 0.78 1.63 36.33
N ILE A 131 1.25 2.44 35.37
CA ILE A 131 1.25 3.90 35.44
C ILE A 131 0.14 4.43 34.54
N ILE A 132 -1.12 4.33 34.98
CA ILE A 132 -2.30 4.87 34.28
C ILE A 132 -2.20 6.40 34.08
N GLU A 133 -1.40 7.09 34.88
CA GLU A 133 -1.11 8.52 34.75
C GLU A 133 0.14 8.77 33.87
N LEU A 134 0.15 8.28 32.64
CA LEU A 134 1.20 8.67 31.70
C LEU A 134 1.03 10.15 31.33
N PRO A 135 2.09 10.97 31.45
CA PRO A 135 2.00 12.37 31.08
C PRO A 135 1.64 12.48 29.60
N ILE A 136 0.83 13.48 29.27
CA ILE A 136 0.42 13.81 27.89
C ILE A 136 1.60 13.82 26.92
N ASN A 137 2.78 14.22 27.39
CA ASN A 137 4.03 14.22 26.62
C ASN A 137 4.45 12.82 26.16
N PHE A 138 4.18 11.77 26.92
CA PHE A 138 4.53 10.39 26.57
C PHE A 138 3.68 9.90 25.38
N TYR A 139 2.37 10.14 25.42
CA TYR A 139 1.49 9.80 24.32
C TYR A 139 1.80 10.61 23.05
N THR A 140 2.15 11.88 23.20
CA THR A 140 2.59 12.71 22.07
C THR A 140 3.86 12.17 21.39
N VAL A 141 4.80 11.64 22.19
CA VAL A 141 5.99 10.96 21.63
C VAL A 141 5.59 9.73 20.85
N LEU A 142 4.65 8.91 21.34
CA LEU A 142 4.12 7.76 20.61
C LEU A 142 3.49 8.20 19.28
N LEU A 143 2.65 9.25 19.28
CA LEU A 143 2.04 9.79 18.05
C LEU A 143 3.10 10.14 17.00
N ILE A 144 4.15 10.86 17.38
CA ILE A 144 5.22 11.27 16.48
C ILE A 144 6.01 10.04 15.98
N LEU A 145 6.37 9.13 16.90
CA LEU A 145 7.14 7.94 16.54
C LEU A 145 6.37 7.00 15.63
N THR A 146 5.05 6.86 15.76
CA THR A 146 4.26 6.02 14.86
C THR A 146 4.22 6.59 13.44
N LEU A 147 4.11 7.91 13.29
CA LEU A 147 4.15 8.56 11.99
C LEU A 147 5.52 8.42 11.31
N LEU A 148 6.59 8.64 12.05
CA LEU A 148 7.96 8.42 11.55
C LEU A 148 8.21 6.94 11.27
N GLY A 149 7.67 6.04 12.10
CA GLY A 149 7.76 4.60 11.94
C GLY A 149 7.12 4.11 10.65
N GLY A 150 5.94 4.59 10.29
CA GLY A 150 5.28 4.22 9.01
C GLY A 150 6.06 4.69 7.79
N ILE A 151 6.67 5.88 7.85
CA ILE A 151 7.61 6.34 6.84
C ILE A 151 8.78 5.35 6.73
N GLY A 152 9.40 5.00 7.86
CA GLY A 152 10.53 4.08 7.94
C GLY A 152 10.23 2.67 7.46
N PHE A 153 8.99 2.22 7.65
CA PHE A 153 8.52 0.92 7.19
C PHE A 153 8.50 0.83 5.65
N VAL A 154 7.99 1.87 4.97
CA VAL A 154 7.74 1.81 3.51
C VAL A 154 8.92 2.35 2.68
N ILE A 155 9.73 3.26 3.23
CA ILE A 155 10.85 3.87 2.49
C ILE A 155 11.84 2.86 1.90
N PRO A 156 12.28 1.79 2.59
CA PRO A 156 13.26 0.86 2.04
C PRO A 156 12.72 -0.05 0.95
N ILE A 157 11.39 -0.17 0.81
CA ILE A 157 10.75 -1.12 -0.09
C ILE A 157 10.73 -0.56 -1.52
N GLY A 158 11.06 -1.37 -2.51
CA GLY A 158 11.09 -0.99 -3.92
C GLY A 158 9.71 -0.71 -4.54
N GLY A 159 9.64 0.11 -5.58
CA GLY A 159 8.38 0.41 -6.28
C GLY A 159 7.68 -0.82 -6.87
N GLY A 160 8.44 -1.81 -7.34
CA GLY A 160 7.88 -3.07 -7.87
C GLY A 160 7.18 -3.93 -6.81
N ASP A 161 7.58 -3.81 -5.53
CA ASP A 161 6.98 -4.56 -4.42
C ASP A 161 5.79 -3.80 -3.76
N MET A 162 5.48 -2.56 -4.24
CA MET A 162 4.43 -1.72 -3.66
C MET A 162 3.03 -2.37 -3.65
N PRO A 163 2.59 -3.14 -4.64
CA PRO A 163 1.28 -3.79 -4.57
C PRO A 163 1.12 -4.70 -3.36
N VAL A 164 2.16 -5.45 -2.98
CA VAL A 164 2.18 -6.29 -1.77
C VAL A 164 2.12 -5.44 -0.51
N VAL A 165 2.87 -4.34 -0.48
CA VAL A 165 2.89 -3.40 0.65
C VAL A 165 1.54 -2.73 0.85
N ILE A 166 0.87 -2.30 -0.22
CA ILE A 166 -0.46 -1.69 -0.14
C ILE A 166 -1.48 -2.69 0.41
N SER A 167 -1.44 -3.94 -0.05
CA SER A 167 -2.29 -5.00 0.47
C SER A 167 -2.06 -5.23 1.97
N LEU A 168 -0.79 -5.21 2.43
CA LEU A 168 -0.44 -5.31 3.84
C LEU A 168 -0.92 -4.11 4.65
N LEU A 169 -0.73 -2.89 4.14
CA LEU A 169 -1.22 -1.66 4.79
C LEU A 169 -2.76 -1.63 4.85
N ASN A 170 -3.45 -2.20 3.84
CA ASN A 170 -4.90 -2.37 3.88
C ASN A 170 -5.31 -3.37 4.99
N SER A 171 -4.55 -4.45 5.18
CA SER A 171 -4.75 -5.33 6.33
C SER A 171 -4.56 -4.60 7.65
N PHE A 172 -3.55 -3.76 7.78
CA PHE A 172 -3.31 -2.96 8.98
C PHE A 172 -4.46 -1.98 9.24
N SER A 173 -5.00 -1.32 8.21
CA SER A 173 -6.18 -0.45 8.38
C SER A 173 -7.41 -1.23 8.86
N GLY A 174 -7.61 -2.48 8.37
CA GLY A 174 -8.65 -3.37 8.86
C GLY A 174 -8.46 -3.73 10.34
N ILE A 175 -7.25 -4.11 10.74
CA ILE A 175 -6.92 -4.42 12.12
C ILE A 175 -7.11 -3.18 13.02
N ALA A 176 -6.65 -2.01 12.59
CA ALA A 176 -6.85 -0.76 13.31
C ALA A 176 -8.34 -0.43 13.48
N ALA A 177 -9.17 -0.68 12.46
CA ALA A 177 -10.61 -0.51 12.53
C ALA A 177 -11.26 -1.49 13.53
N ALA A 178 -10.78 -2.74 13.60
CA ALA A 178 -11.25 -3.70 14.60
C ALA A 178 -10.93 -3.25 16.03
N PHE A 179 -9.72 -2.76 16.28
CA PHE A 179 -9.35 -2.20 17.57
C PHE A 179 -10.14 -0.91 17.90
N ALA A 180 -10.34 -0.03 16.93
CA ALA A 180 -11.22 1.13 17.10
C ALA A 180 -12.66 0.70 17.44
N GLY A 181 -13.14 -0.41 16.85
CA GLY A 181 -14.42 -1.02 17.19
C GLY A 181 -14.49 -1.49 18.65
N LEU A 182 -13.38 -2.02 19.20
CA LEU A 182 -13.29 -2.38 20.63
C LEU A 182 -13.37 -1.14 21.53
N LEU A 183 -12.72 -0.04 21.14
CA LEU A 183 -12.78 1.22 21.88
C LEU A 183 -14.20 1.79 21.92
N LEU A 184 -14.85 1.80 20.75
CA LEU A 184 -16.21 2.34 20.59
C LEU A 184 -17.31 1.34 20.99
N LEU A 185 -16.97 0.13 21.46
CA LEU A 185 -17.89 -0.97 21.77
C LEU A 185 -18.85 -1.28 20.59
N ASN A 186 -18.35 -1.15 19.37
CA ASN A 186 -19.13 -1.33 18.14
C ASN A 186 -18.83 -2.68 17.49
N ASN A 187 -19.73 -3.66 17.69
CA ASN A 187 -19.57 -5.01 17.18
C ASN A 187 -19.47 -5.08 15.63
N VAL A 188 -20.20 -4.21 14.93
CA VAL A 188 -20.16 -4.18 13.46
C VAL A 188 -18.77 -3.78 12.97
N LEU A 189 -18.18 -2.77 13.60
CA LEU A 189 -16.82 -2.30 13.26
C LEU A 189 -15.76 -3.35 13.62
N ILE A 190 -15.92 -4.08 14.73
CA ILE A 190 -15.02 -5.17 15.11
C ILE A 190 -15.04 -6.27 14.03
N VAL A 191 -16.24 -6.73 13.66
CA VAL A 191 -16.38 -7.81 12.67
C VAL A 191 -15.90 -7.37 11.29
N ALA A 192 -16.32 -6.21 10.81
CA ALA A 192 -15.93 -5.70 9.51
C ALA A 192 -14.41 -5.46 9.45
N GLY A 193 -13.83 -4.84 10.48
CA GLY A 193 -12.38 -4.59 10.57
C GLY A 193 -11.58 -5.90 10.58
N SER A 194 -12.03 -6.90 11.34
CA SER A 194 -11.38 -8.22 11.40
C SER A 194 -11.42 -8.95 10.07
N LEU A 195 -12.55 -8.89 9.34
CA LEU A 195 -12.69 -9.49 8.02
C LEU A 195 -11.77 -8.80 7.00
N VAL A 196 -11.72 -7.47 6.98
CA VAL A 196 -10.82 -6.71 6.10
C VAL A 196 -9.36 -6.99 6.45
N GLY A 197 -9.02 -7.03 7.75
CA GLY A 197 -7.68 -7.37 8.21
C GLY A 197 -7.23 -8.75 7.75
N ALA A 198 -8.06 -9.77 7.96
CA ALA A 198 -7.76 -11.14 7.56
C ALA A 198 -7.67 -11.29 6.03
N SER A 199 -8.62 -10.74 5.28
CA SER A 199 -8.61 -10.81 3.81
C SER A 199 -7.40 -10.10 3.21
N GLY A 200 -7.01 -8.95 3.77
CA GLY A 200 -5.81 -8.21 3.36
C GLY A 200 -4.51 -9.01 3.59
N LEU A 201 -4.39 -9.73 4.72
CA LEU A 201 -3.25 -10.63 4.96
C LEU A 201 -3.19 -11.78 3.96
N ILE A 202 -4.32 -12.43 3.70
CA ILE A 202 -4.41 -13.53 2.73
C ILE A 202 -4.00 -13.02 1.34
N LEU A 203 -4.54 -11.86 0.92
CA LEU A 203 -4.19 -11.24 -0.36
C LEU A 203 -2.69 -10.91 -0.43
N THR A 204 -2.10 -10.38 0.64
CA THR A 204 -0.67 -10.09 0.72
C THR A 204 0.17 -11.34 0.48
N ILE A 205 -0.20 -12.47 1.10
CA ILE A 205 0.50 -13.76 0.94
C ILE A 205 0.38 -14.26 -0.51
N ILE A 206 -0.82 -14.21 -1.08
CA ILE A 206 -1.07 -14.67 -2.46
C ILE A 206 -0.28 -13.80 -3.45
N MET A 207 -0.30 -12.47 -3.29
CA MET A 207 0.44 -11.56 -4.15
C MET A 207 1.96 -11.75 -4.06
N ALA A 208 2.50 -11.92 -2.85
CA ALA A 208 3.93 -12.20 -2.67
C ALA A 208 4.34 -13.50 -3.38
N LYS A 209 3.54 -14.57 -3.24
CA LYS A 209 3.76 -15.83 -3.95
C LYS A 209 3.67 -15.67 -5.47
N ALA A 210 2.68 -14.92 -5.98
CA ALA A 210 2.52 -14.66 -7.40
C ALA A 210 3.72 -13.90 -8.00
N MET A 211 4.36 -13.05 -7.19
CA MET A 211 5.59 -12.34 -7.57
C MET A 211 6.87 -13.18 -7.34
N ASN A 212 6.73 -14.44 -6.95
CA ASN A 212 7.85 -15.33 -6.58
C ASN A 212 8.78 -14.72 -5.53
N ARG A 213 8.20 -14.02 -4.54
CA ARG A 213 8.91 -13.39 -3.43
C ARG A 213 8.36 -13.84 -2.09
N SER A 214 9.24 -13.98 -1.08
CA SER A 214 8.78 -14.15 0.29
C SER A 214 8.43 -12.79 0.91
N ILE A 215 7.41 -12.75 1.77
CA ILE A 215 7.02 -11.53 2.50
C ILE A 215 8.20 -11.02 3.33
N GLY A 216 8.95 -11.92 3.97
CA GLY A 216 10.16 -11.57 4.71
C GLY A 216 11.18 -10.83 3.86
N ASN A 217 11.43 -11.31 2.63
CA ASN A 217 12.34 -10.63 1.73
C ASN A 217 11.84 -9.24 1.29
N ILE A 218 10.54 -9.06 1.16
CA ILE A 218 9.96 -7.75 0.80
C ILE A 218 10.09 -6.76 1.95
N LEU A 219 9.75 -7.18 3.17
CA LEU A 219 9.71 -6.31 4.34
C LEU A 219 11.10 -6.02 4.93
N PHE A 220 12.02 -7.01 4.89
CA PHE A 220 13.34 -6.93 5.53
C PHE A 220 14.49 -6.77 4.55
N VAL A 221 14.22 -6.41 3.29
CA VAL A 221 15.24 -6.20 2.25
C VAL A 221 16.30 -5.17 2.65
N GLY A 222 16.01 -4.27 3.58
CA GLY A 222 16.98 -3.34 4.14
C GLY A 222 18.08 -4.00 4.99
N TYR A 223 17.87 -5.22 5.48
CA TYR A 223 18.82 -5.97 6.33
C TYR A 223 19.54 -7.10 5.62
N ALA A 224 18.99 -7.62 4.55
CA ALA A 224 19.60 -8.71 3.76
C ALA A 224 20.40 -8.17 2.57
N SER A 225 21.13 -7.10 2.76
CA SER A 225 22.16 -6.69 1.82
C SER A 225 23.41 -7.54 2.11
N SER A 226 23.58 -8.58 1.33
CA SER A 226 24.81 -9.33 1.03
C SER A 226 24.77 -10.84 1.16
N SER A 227 23.61 -11.47 1.14
CA SER A 227 23.57 -12.88 0.75
C SER A 227 22.88 -12.97 -0.60
N SER A 228 23.67 -12.79 -1.64
CA SER A 228 23.59 -13.43 -2.96
C SER A 228 22.31 -14.24 -3.20
N SER A 229 21.24 -13.64 -3.67
CA SER A 229 20.50 -14.31 -4.70
C SER A 229 21.35 -14.25 -5.97
N SER A 230 22.32 -15.12 -6.05
CA SER A 230 22.87 -15.61 -7.31
C SER A 230 21.77 -16.46 -7.97
N GLY A 231 20.67 -15.86 -8.34
CA GLY A 231 20.00 -16.25 -9.55
C GLY A 231 21.07 -15.97 -10.62
N SER A 232 21.54 -17.03 -11.26
CA SER A 232 22.36 -16.97 -12.44
C SER A 232 21.78 -15.88 -13.33
N GLN A 233 22.33 -14.65 -13.28
CA GLN A 233 22.29 -13.79 -14.44
C GLN A 233 23.02 -14.58 -15.50
N GLU A 234 22.28 -15.25 -16.37
CA GLU A 234 22.79 -15.54 -17.67
C GLU A 234 23.18 -14.18 -18.22
N THR A 235 24.46 -13.89 -18.18
CA THR A 235 25.08 -12.77 -18.86
C THR A 235 25.05 -13.12 -20.34
N GLY A 236 23.84 -13.12 -20.91
CA GLY A 236 23.64 -13.11 -22.33
C GLY A 236 24.20 -11.79 -22.83
N GLU A 237 25.10 -11.84 -23.77
CA GLU A 237 25.67 -10.67 -24.42
C GLU A 237 24.52 -9.95 -25.16
N VAL A 238 24.13 -8.77 -24.67
CA VAL A 238 23.07 -7.98 -25.32
C VAL A 238 23.67 -7.40 -26.59
N LYS A 239 23.24 -7.92 -27.75
CA LYS A 239 23.60 -7.34 -29.06
C LYS A 239 22.64 -6.21 -29.36
N PRO A 240 23.14 -4.95 -29.42
CA PRO A 240 22.29 -3.84 -29.86
C PRO A 240 21.89 -4.02 -31.30
N ILE A 241 20.62 -3.78 -31.58
CA ILE A 241 20.03 -3.88 -32.95
C ILE A 241 19.49 -2.49 -33.30
N ASN A 242 19.63 -2.10 -34.54
CA ASN A 242 19.06 -0.86 -35.06
C ASN A 242 17.62 -1.07 -35.57
N VAL A 243 16.91 0.01 -35.85
CA VAL A 243 15.49 -0.04 -36.22
C VAL A 243 15.32 -0.77 -37.59
N ALA A 244 16.25 -0.61 -38.52
CA ALA A 244 16.19 -1.25 -39.84
C ALA A 244 16.35 -2.78 -39.74
N ASP A 245 17.28 -3.24 -38.88
CA ASP A 245 17.48 -4.66 -38.65
C ASP A 245 16.28 -5.29 -37.89
N ALA A 246 15.69 -4.55 -36.96
CA ALA A 246 14.47 -4.97 -36.24
C ALA A 246 13.28 -5.11 -37.22
N TYR A 247 13.14 -4.18 -38.16
CA TYR A 247 12.12 -4.24 -39.18
C TYR A 247 12.27 -5.52 -40.01
N LEU A 248 13.47 -5.83 -40.51
CA LEU A 248 13.73 -7.03 -41.33
C LEU A 248 13.41 -8.33 -40.57
N ILE A 249 13.67 -8.37 -39.27
CA ILE A 249 13.36 -9.53 -38.44
C ILE A 249 11.84 -9.69 -38.29
N LEU A 250 11.11 -8.61 -38.06
CA LEU A 250 9.66 -8.62 -37.84
C LEU A 250 8.93 -8.91 -39.17
N GLU A 251 9.39 -8.36 -40.29
CA GLU A 251 8.81 -8.60 -41.64
C GLU A 251 8.90 -10.07 -42.05
N ASN A 252 9.96 -10.79 -41.66
CA ASN A 252 10.14 -12.20 -42.00
C ASN A 252 9.63 -13.16 -40.91
N ALA A 253 9.05 -12.62 -39.82
CA ALA A 253 8.55 -13.46 -38.73
C ALA A 253 7.20 -14.08 -39.11
N SER A 254 7.07 -15.39 -38.89
CA SER A 254 5.79 -16.10 -39.03
C SER A 254 4.91 -16.04 -37.80
N SER A 255 5.50 -15.81 -36.61
CA SER A 255 4.79 -15.66 -35.35
C SER A 255 5.56 -14.73 -34.45
N VAL A 256 4.83 -13.80 -33.76
CA VAL A 256 5.38 -12.84 -32.82
C VAL A 256 4.63 -12.95 -31.47
N LEU A 257 5.38 -13.12 -30.40
CA LEU A 257 4.84 -13.09 -29.03
C LEU A 257 5.23 -11.79 -28.32
N VAL A 258 4.23 -10.96 -28.02
CA VAL A 258 4.41 -9.73 -27.27
C VAL A 258 4.23 -10.03 -25.77
N ILE A 259 5.25 -9.76 -24.97
CA ILE A 259 5.20 -9.92 -23.51
C ILE A 259 5.23 -8.52 -22.87
N PRO A 260 4.06 -7.92 -22.57
CA PRO A 260 3.98 -6.57 -22.04
C PRO A 260 4.49 -6.53 -20.60
N GLY A 261 5.30 -5.53 -20.30
CA GLY A 261 5.81 -5.25 -18.95
C GLY A 261 5.43 -3.86 -18.47
N TYR A 262 5.84 -3.54 -17.25
CA TYR A 262 5.56 -2.23 -16.63
C TYR A 262 6.08 -1.04 -17.47
N GLY A 263 7.15 -1.21 -18.21
CA GLY A 263 7.68 -0.18 -19.11
C GLY A 263 6.68 0.30 -20.15
N MET A 264 5.84 -0.60 -20.68
CA MET A 264 4.76 -0.23 -21.63
C MET A 264 3.74 0.71 -20.96
N ALA A 265 3.39 0.46 -19.70
CA ALA A 265 2.48 1.32 -18.94
C ALA A 265 3.07 2.71 -18.66
N VAL A 266 4.36 2.78 -18.31
CA VAL A 266 5.06 4.05 -18.06
C VAL A 266 5.16 4.89 -19.32
N ALA A 267 5.48 4.25 -20.46
CA ALA A 267 5.59 4.91 -21.76
C ALA A 267 4.23 5.19 -22.39
N GLN A 268 3.12 4.67 -21.85
CA GLN A 268 1.78 4.70 -22.43
C GLN A 268 1.78 4.17 -23.89
N ALA A 269 2.57 3.13 -24.14
CA ALA A 269 2.84 2.59 -25.49
C ALA A 269 1.84 1.53 -25.94
N GLN A 270 0.74 1.28 -25.20
CA GLN A 270 -0.25 0.25 -25.52
C GLN A 270 -0.88 0.43 -26.92
N HIS A 271 -1.16 1.67 -27.32
CA HIS A 271 -1.73 1.97 -28.63
C HIS A 271 -0.73 1.70 -29.77
N VAL A 272 0.55 2.07 -29.57
CA VAL A 272 1.63 1.80 -30.53
C VAL A 272 1.88 0.29 -30.70
N VAL A 273 1.80 -0.46 -29.58
CA VAL A 273 1.94 -1.92 -29.60
C VAL A 273 0.77 -2.57 -30.34
N ARG A 274 -0.46 -2.04 -30.19
CA ARG A 274 -1.62 -2.49 -30.98
C ARG A 274 -1.41 -2.23 -32.46
N GLU A 275 -1.06 -1.01 -32.86
CA GLU A 275 -0.81 -0.65 -34.25
C GLU A 275 0.27 -1.53 -34.88
N LEU A 276 1.34 -1.82 -34.14
CA LEU A 276 2.37 -2.76 -34.61
C LEU A 276 1.79 -4.17 -34.80
N GLY A 277 0.93 -4.63 -33.86
CA GLY A 277 0.26 -5.93 -33.98
C GLY A 277 -0.62 -6.02 -35.22
N GLU A 278 -1.45 -5.01 -35.48
CA GLU A 278 -2.32 -4.91 -36.65
C GLU A 278 -1.52 -4.95 -37.96
N LEU A 279 -0.43 -4.20 -38.06
CA LEU A 279 0.46 -4.21 -39.22
C LEU A 279 1.13 -5.57 -39.45
N LEU A 280 1.52 -6.27 -38.38
CA LEU A 280 2.10 -7.61 -38.51
C LEU A 280 1.06 -8.65 -38.96
N GLU A 281 -0.17 -8.57 -38.48
CA GLU A 281 -1.27 -9.43 -38.85
C GLU A 281 -1.68 -9.19 -40.32
N GLU A 282 -1.68 -7.95 -40.81
CA GLU A 282 -1.89 -7.59 -42.20
C GLU A 282 -0.84 -8.24 -43.12
N ASN A 283 0.39 -8.38 -42.63
CA ASN A 283 1.48 -9.07 -43.35
C ASN A 283 1.44 -10.60 -43.23
N GLY A 284 0.43 -11.15 -42.55
CA GLY A 284 0.23 -12.59 -42.37
C GLY A 284 0.99 -13.21 -41.20
N THR A 285 1.53 -12.41 -40.30
CA THR A 285 2.22 -12.87 -39.08
C THR A 285 1.20 -13.13 -37.95
N GLU A 286 1.30 -14.28 -37.28
CA GLU A 286 0.47 -14.58 -36.15
C GLU A 286 0.98 -13.80 -34.91
N VAL A 287 0.17 -12.87 -34.33
CA VAL A 287 0.54 -12.08 -33.14
C VAL A 287 -0.17 -12.62 -31.90
N LYS A 288 0.60 -12.91 -30.88
CA LYS A 288 0.11 -13.39 -29.59
C LYS A 288 0.58 -12.48 -28.43
N TYR A 289 -0.23 -12.37 -27.39
CA TYR A 289 0.10 -11.61 -26.19
C TYR A 289 0.26 -12.53 -24.98
N GLY A 290 1.46 -12.56 -24.40
CA GLY A 290 1.76 -13.31 -23.19
C GLY A 290 1.69 -12.41 -21.96
N ILE A 291 0.55 -12.39 -21.26
CA ILE A 291 0.32 -11.46 -20.16
C ILE A 291 0.56 -12.15 -18.82
N HIS A 292 1.53 -11.65 -18.04
CA HIS A 292 1.73 -12.13 -16.69
C HIS A 292 0.71 -11.47 -15.74
N PRO A 293 -0.01 -12.24 -14.88
CA PRO A 293 -1.10 -11.74 -14.05
C PRO A 293 -0.74 -10.58 -13.11
N VAL A 294 0.52 -10.48 -12.68
CA VAL A 294 1.02 -9.44 -11.78
C VAL A 294 2.07 -8.53 -12.41
N ALA A 295 2.18 -8.53 -13.75
CA ALA A 295 3.03 -7.55 -14.43
C ALA A 295 2.45 -6.14 -14.25
N GLY A 296 3.30 -5.18 -13.82
CA GLY A 296 2.88 -3.81 -13.58
C GLY A 296 2.77 -3.43 -12.11
N ARG A 297 1.80 -2.58 -11.76
CA ARG A 297 1.59 -2.03 -10.41
C ARG A 297 0.45 -2.69 -9.64
N MET A 298 -0.39 -3.47 -10.30
CA MET A 298 -1.53 -4.17 -9.70
C MET A 298 -1.79 -5.47 -10.48
N PRO A 299 -2.44 -6.48 -9.87
CA PRO A 299 -2.92 -7.65 -10.58
C PRO A 299 -3.81 -7.24 -11.77
N GLY A 300 -3.55 -7.82 -12.94
CA GLY A 300 -4.28 -7.51 -14.17
C GLY A 300 -3.95 -6.16 -14.82
N HIS A 301 -2.92 -5.44 -14.37
CA HIS A 301 -2.57 -4.12 -14.91
C HIS A 301 -2.37 -4.13 -16.43
N MET A 302 -1.63 -5.11 -16.96
CA MET A 302 -1.41 -5.21 -18.41
C MET A 302 -2.67 -5.61 -19.17
N ASN A 303 -3.55 -6.42 -18.57
CA ASN A 303 -4.83 -6.77 -19.17
C ASN A 303 -5.71 -5.55 -19.35
N VAL A 304 -5.77 -4.67 -18.35
CA VAL A 304 -6.56 -3.42 -18.41
C VAL A 304 -6.00 -2.49 -19.50
N LEU A 305 -4.68 -2.31 -19.55
CA LEU A 305 -4.04 -1.43 -20.55
C LEU A 305 -4.24 -1.92 -21.98
N LEU A 306 -4.10 -3.22 -22.20
CA LEU A 306 -4.32 -3.79 -23.53
C LEU A 306 -5.79 -3.86 -23.93
N ALA A 307 -6.72 -3.92 -22.95
CA ALA A 307 -8.15 -3.83 -23.22
C ALA A 307 -8.60 -2.38 -23.51
N GLU A 308 -7.85 -1.37 -23.02
CA GLU A 308 -8.09 0.04 -23.31
C GLU A 308 -7.61 0.42 -24.73
N ALA A 309 -6.60 -0.26 -25.22
CA ALA A 309 -6.05 -0.05 -26.56
C ALA A 309 -6.83 -0.81 -27.63
#